data_a64e58f1756a0ea6a252093644973156
#
_entry.id   a64e58f1756a0ea6a252093644973156
#
_cell.length_a   1.000
_cell.length_b   1.000
_cell.length_c   1.000
_cell.angle_alpha   90.00
_cell.angle_beta   90.00
_cell.angle_gamma   90.00
#
_symmetry.space_group_name_H-M   'P 1'
#
loop_
_entity.id
_entity.type
_entity.pdbx_description
1 polymer ?
#
loop_
_entity_poly.entity_id
_entity_poly.type
_entity_poly.pdbx_seq_one_letter_code
_entity_poly.pdbx_strand_id
1 'polypeptide(L)'
;MDFINAILVLLNYTIVPALTYGSQLALGAIFVTLIYGILRFANFATGDMMSFGTMFAVLLTYYFQSLGINLGIFPTALITIPFATFMMILYMLSIDKFVFEYYRIKKSPPVQLAMVSVGVMFVTQAIIRIIIGPADRTFLDGQKFILKASEFKEMTGLNEGLTIKSTQAITLVVTMIVVSIMFWFLNRTKTGTSMRAYSDNEDLALLSGIDPKRVVLITWIIAGILATIGGILYGLDKSYRPFVYFNNMLPIFAAAIVGGIGNPFGAFLGGYVIAFAEIFLTYAYKKFFTYILPEALE
;
A
#
# COMPACT_ATOMS: atom_id res chain seq x y z
N MET A 1 26.57 25.18 11.49
CA MET A 1 25.50 25.37 10.49
C MET A 1 25.42 24.16 9.54
N ASP A 2 26.55 23.63 9.05
CA ASP A 2 26.55 22.55 8.05
C ASP A 2 26.00 21.21 8.56
N PHE A 3 26.28 20.86 9.82
CA PHE A 3 25.70 19.64 10.43
C PHE A 3 24.17 19.71 10.54
N ILE A 4 23.60 20.86 10.87
CA ILE A 4 22.13 21.04 10.93
C ILE A 4 21.55 20.96 9.51
N ASN A 5 22.20 21.56 8.52
CA ASN A 5 21.79 21.44 7.13
C ASN A 5 21.87 19.99 6.63
N ALA A 6 22.90 19.22 7.01
CA ALA A 6 23.02 17.80 6.70
C ALA A 6 21.86 16.98 7.29
N ILE A 7 21.48 17.24 8.55
CA ILE A 7 20.31 16.59 9.17
C ILE A 7 19.02 16.96 8.46
N LEU A 8 18.81 18.22 8.08
CA LEU A 8 17.63 18.64 7.34
C LEU A 8 17.54 17.99 5.96
N VAL A 9 18.68 17.80 5.29
CA VAL A 9 18.73 17.04 4.04
C VAL A 9 18.30 15.60 4.25
N LEU A 10 18.80 14.92 5.30
CA LEU A 10 18.37 13.56 5.63
C LEU A 10 16.87 13.49 5.95
N LEU A 11 16.36 14.41 6.76
CA LEU A 11 14.94 14.47 7.08
C LEU A 11 14.07 14.63 5.83
N ASN A 12 14.43 15.61 4.98
CA ASN A 12 13.60 15.97 3.83
C ASN A 12 13.68 14.99 2.67
N TYR A 13 14.85 14.40 2.41
CA TYR A 13 15.06 13.53 1.25
C TYR A 13 15.10 12.03 1.59
N THR A 14 15.25 11.66 2.86
CA THR A 14 15.28 10.25 3.27
C THR A 14 14.17 9.91 4.23
N ILE A 15 14.12 10.52 5.40
CA ILE A 15 13.25 10.07 6.49
C ILE A 15 11.78 10.25 6.13
N VAL A 16 11.37 11.46 5.76
CA VAL A 16 9.97 11.76 5.45
C VAL A 16 9.48 10.98 4.23
N PRO A 17 10.18 10.93 3.09
CA PRO A 17 9.78 10.10 1.96
C PRO A 17 9.80 8.61 2.27
N ALA A 18 10.78 8.10 3.04
CA ALA A 18 10.87 6.69 3.41
C ALA A 18 9.74 6.26 4.34
N LEU A 19 9.34 7.09 5.30
CA LEU A 19 8.18 6.83 6.15
C LEU A 19 6.89 6.78 5.32
N THR A 20 6.73 7.69 4.36
CA THR A 20 5.54 7.73 3.50
C THR A 20 5.47 6.51 2.59
N TYR A 21 6.54 6.25 1.85
CA TYR A 21 6.61 5.11 0.94
C TYR A 21 6.60 3.78 1.69
N GLY A 22 7.27 3.70 2.84
CA GLY A 22 7.23 2.54 3.73
C GLY A 22 5.84 2.22 4.23
N SER A 23 5.03 3.23 4.54
CA SER A 23 3.62 3.05 4.89
C SER A 23 2.81 2.43 3.75
N GLN A 24 3.03 2.88 2.53
CA GLN A 24 2.36 2.36 1.34
C GLN A 24 2.79 0.91 1.05
N LEU A 25 4.11 0.62 1.10
CA LEU A 25 4.64 -0.74 0.95
C LEU A 25 4.17 -1.67 2.06
N ALA A 26 4.10 -1.19 3.30
CA ALA A 26 3.66 -1.97 4.45
C ALA A 26 2.22 -2.48 4.28
N LEU A 27 1.29 -1.64 3.81
CA LEU A 27 -0.09 -2.06 3.52
C LEU A 27 -0.12 -3.13 2.41
N GLY A 28 0.67 -2.97 1.36
CA GLY A 28 0.81 -3.96 0.29
C GLY A 28 1.46 -5.26 0.78
N ALA A 29 2.49 -5.18 1.62
CA ALA A 29 3.18 -6.35 2.18
C ALA A 29 2.28 -7.15 3.12
N ILE A 30 1.47 -6.48 3.95
CA ILE A 30 0.46 -7.13 4.79
C ILE A 30 -0.59 -7.82 3.91
N PHE A 31 -1.06 -7.17 2.84
CA PHE A 31 -1.98 -7.75 1.88
C PHE A 31 -1.42 -9.06 1.29
N VAL A 32 -0.19 -9.05 0.76
CA VAL A 32 0.48 -10.23 0.22
C VAL A 32 0.62 -11.32 1.27
N THR A 33 1.07 -10.95 2.47
CA THR A 33 1.32 -11.88 3.58
C THR A 33 0.04 -12.57 4.06
N LEU A 34 -1.09 -11.85 4.14
CA LEU A 34 -2.38 -12.44 4.50
C LEU A 34 -2.88 -13.43 3.45
N ILE A 35 -2.79 -13.08 2.18
CA ILE A 35 -3.17 -13.99 1.09
C ILE A 35 -2.28 -15.23 1.10
N TYR A 36 -0.97 -15.05 1.18
CA TYR A 36 -0.05 -16.19 1.20
C TYR A 36 -0.24 -17.07 2.44
N GLY A 37 -0.44 -16.48 3.61
CA GLY A 37 -0.64 -17.23 4.86
C GLY A 37 -1.87 -18.13 4.82
N ILE A 38 -2.97 -17.68 4.20
CA ILE A 38 -4.24 -18.42 4.15
C ILE A 38 -4.37 -19.27 2.88
N LEU A 39 -4.04 -18.69 1.72
CA LEU A 39 -4.26 -19.34 0.42
C LEU A 39 -3.06 -20.10 -0.11
N ARG A 40 -1.89 -19.97 0.55
CA ARG A 40 -0.64 -20.69 0.27
C ARG A 40 -0.09 -20.49 -1.15
N PHE A 41 -0.39 -19.36 -1.79
CA PHE A 41 0.22 -19.01 -3.08
C PHE A 41 0.59 -17.53 -3.16
N ALA A 42 1.60 -17.21 -3.97
CA ALA A 42 1.98 -15.84 -4.28
C ALA A 42 1.00 -15.22 -5.29
N ASN A 43 0.31 -14.16 -4.90
CA ASN A 43 -0.64 -13.47 -5.79
C ASN A 43 0.06 -12.36 -6.57
N PHE A 44 0.42 -12.63 -7.82
CA PHE A 44 1.08 -11.65 -8.69
C PHE A 44 0.16 -10.52 -9.17
N ALA A 45 -1.15 -10.62 -8.98
CA ALA A 45 -2.07 -9.53 -9.29
C ALA A 45 -2.11 -8.41 -8.23
N THR A 46 -1.29 -8.48 -7.18
CA THR A 46 -1.32 -7.57 -6.03
C THR A 46 -1.27 -6.09 -6.42
N GLY A 47 -0.31 -5.68 -7.25
CA GLY A 47 -0.17 -4.29 -7.70
C GLY A 47 -1.38 -3.81 -8.49
N ASP A 48 -1.86 -4.63 -9.41
CA ASP A 48 -3.02 -4.28 -10.25
C ASP A 48 -4.34 -4.29 -9.47
N MET A 49 -4.46 -5.12 -8.44
CA MET A 49 -5.58 -5.06 -7.50
C MET A 49 -5.57 -3.75 -6.70
N MET A 50 -4.41 -3.28 -6.25
CA MET A 50 -4.27 -1.94 -5.63
C MET A 50 -4.67 -0.84 -6.62
N SER A 51 -4.22 -0.93 -7.88
CA SER A 51 -4.59 0.00 -8.95
C SER A 51 -6.09 0.00 -9.23
N PHE A 52 -6.73 -1.17 -9.24
CA PHE A 52 -8.17 -1.31 -9.47
C PHE A 52 -9.01 -0.61 -8.39
N GLY A 53 -8.67 -0.82 -7.12
CA GLY A 53 -9.31 -0.12 -6.01
C GLY A 53 -9.14 1.40 -6.11
N THR A 54 -7.92 1.84 -6.46
CA THR A 54 -7.62 3.28 -6.64
C THR A 54 -8.38 3.88 -7.82
N MET A 55 -8.58 3.13 -8.92
CA MET A 55 -9.36 3.57 -10.07
C MET A 55 -10.77 4.04 -9.65
N PHE A 56 -11.46 3.26 -8.82
CA PHE A 56 -12.77 3.67 -8.31
C PHE A 56 -12.70 4.93 -7.46
N ALA A 57 -11.66 5.07 -6.63
CA ALA A 57 -11.48 6.28 -5.86
C ALA A 57 -11.27 7.51 -6.75
N VAL A 58 -10.48 7.40 -7.82
CA VAL A 58 -10.25 8.48 -8.79
C VAL A 58 -11.57 8.87 -9.48
N LEU A 59 -12.33 7.90 -10.00
CA LEU A 59 -13.59 8.15 -10.67
C LEU A 59 -14.62 8.81 -9.76
N LEU A 60 -14.74 8.32 -8.52
CA LEU A 60 -15.64 8.90 -7.53
C LEU A 60 -15.19 10.29 -7.07
N THR A 61 -13.88 10.52 -6.95
CA THR A 61 -13.35 11.85 -6.63
C THR A 61 -13.74 12.86 -7.71
N TYR A 62 -13.55 12.52 -8.98
CA TYR A 62 -13.98 13.39 -10.09
C TYR A 62 -15.48 13.62 -10.11
N TYR A 63 -16.27 12.59 -9.81
CA TYR A 63 -17.72 12.71 -9.71
C TYR A 63 -18.14 13.67 -8.57
N PHE A 64 -17.54 13.54 -7.38
CA PHE A 64 -17.83 14.43 -6.26
C PHE A 64 -17.38 15.87 -6.53
N GLN A 65 -16.21 16.04 -7.17
CA GLN A 65 -15.77 17.37 -7.61
C GLN A 65 -16.75 18.01 -8.61
N SER A 66 -17.30 17.24 -9.55
CA SER A 66 -18.32 17.74 -10.49
C SER A 66 -19.63 18.18 -9.81
N LEU A 67 -19.93 17.61 -8.63
CA LEU A 67 -21.05 18.02 -7.79
C LEU A 67 -20.71 19.19 -6.85
N GLY A 68 -19.48 19.72 -6.92
CA GLY A 68 -19.02 20.82 -6.06
C GLY A 68 -18.68 20.40 -4.62
N ILE A 69 -18.56 19.10 -4.36
CA ILE A 69 -18.20 18.58 -3.04
C ILE A 69 -16.67 18.58 -2.91
N ASN A 70 -16.15 19.52 -2.11
CA ASN A 70 -14.72 19.62 -1.81
C ASN A 70 -14.53 19.71 -0.29
N LEU A 71 -13.58 18.98 0.26
CA LEU A 71 -13.23 19.02 1.69
C LEU A 71 -12.30 20.18 2.06
N GLY A 72 -11.90 21.02 1.10
CA GLY A 72 -11.02 22.15 1.30
C GLY A 72 -9.58 21.76 1.63
N ILE A 73 -9.28 21.52 2.91
CA ILE A 73 -7.93 21.18 3.37
C ILE A 73 -7.58 19.71 3.03
N PHE A 74 -8.53 18.79 3.21
CA PHE A 74 -8.33 17.36 3.00
C PHE A 74 -8.67 16.97 1.56
N PRO A 75 -7.99 15.96 0.98
CA PRO A 75 -8.37 15.42 -0.32
C PRO A 75 -9.77 14.80 -0.29
N THR A 76 -10.61 15.11 -1.28
CA THR A 76 -11.94 14.51 -1.43
C THR A 76 -11.86 12.99 -1.59
N ALA A 77 -10.72 12.48 -2.05
CA ALA A 77 -10.42 11.05 -2.12
C ALA A 77 -10.62 10.31 -0.78
N LEU A 78 -10.49 10.96 0.37
CA LEU A 78 -10.73 10.32 1.66
C LEU A 78 -12.20 9.89 1.87
N ILE A 79 -13.15 10.67 1.34
CA ILE A 79 -14.59 10.32 1.38
C ILE A 79 -14.85 9.12 0.45
N THR A 80 -14.08 8.96 -0.61
CA THR A 80 -14.29 7.87 -1.58
C THR A 80 -13.80 6.52 -1.09
N ILE A 81 -12.94 6.47 -0.04
CA ILE A 81 -12.35 5.24 0.48
C ILE A 81 -13.41 4.14 0.76
N PRO A 82 -14.50 4.39 1.51
CA PRO A 82 -15.49 3.36 1.80
C PRO A 82 -16.15 2.78 0.54
N PHE A 83 -16.49 3.65 -0.42
CA PHE A 83 -17.12 3.25 -1.68
C PHE A 83 -16.15 2.48 -2.58
N ALA A 84 -14.94 2.99 -2.76
CA ALA A 84 -13.89 2.32 -3.53
C ALA A 84 -13.54 0.95 -2.93
N THR A 85 -13.46 0.87 -1.61
CA THR A 85 -13.21 -0.38 -0.86
C THR A 85 -14.36 -1.37 -1.07
N PHE A 86 -15.60 -0.93 -1.02
CA PHE A 86 -16.76 -1.78 -1.27
C PHE A 86 -16.72 -2.38 -2.69
N MET A 87 -16.44 -1.57 -3.71
CA MET A 87 -16.30 -2.05 -5.09
C MET A 87 -15.14 -3.03 -5.25
N MET A 88 -14.02 -2.76 -4.57
CA MET A 88 -12.87 -3.65 -4.57
C MET A 88 -13.15 -4.99 -3.90
N ILE A 89 -13.88 -5.00 -2.78
CA ILE A 89 -14.31 -6.24 -2.10
C ILE A 89 -15.19 -7.07 -3.03
N LEU A 90 -16.17 -6.46 -3.70
CA LEU A 90 -17.01 -7.15 -4.68
C LEU A 90 -16.17 -7.77 -5.81
N TYR A 91 -15.21 -7.04 -6.32
CA TYR A 91 -14.29 -7.52 -7.36
C TYR A 91 -13.46 -8.70 -6.87
N MET A 92 -12.84 -8.60 -5.70
CA MET A 92 -12.03 -9.68 -5.13
C MET A 92 -12.83 -10.94 -4.84
N LEU A 93 -14.03 -10.81 -4.28
CA LEU A 93 -14.93 -11.94 -4.03
C LEU A 93 -15.38 -12.59 -5.35
N SER A 94 -15.60 -11.80 -6.39
CA SER A 94 -15.93 -12.31 -7.73
C SER A 94 -14.78 -13.11 -8.31
N ILE A 95 -13.55 -12.59 -8.26
CA ILE A 95 -12.35 -13.31 -8.71
C ILE A 95 -12.14 -14.59 -7.90
N ASP A 96 -12.31 -14.54 -6.58
CA ASP A 96 -12.18 -15.74 -5.76
C ASP A 96 -13.19 -16.80 -6.21
N LYS A 97 -14.46 -16.45 -6.33
CA LYS A 97 -15.54 -17.37 -6.68
C LYS A 97 -15.42 -17.95 -8.10
N PHE A 98 -15.10 -17.10 -9.10
CA PHE A 98 -15.09 -17.54 -10.50
C PHE A 98 -13.76 -18.15 -10.94
N VAL A 99 -12.66 -17.82 -10.24
CA VAL A 99 -11.31 -18.22 -10.64
C VAL A 99 -10.65 -19.10 -9.58
N PHE A 100 -10.34 -18.55 -8.40
CA PHE A 100 -9.50 -19.24 -7.42
C PHE A 100 -10.21 -20.41 -6.72
N GLU A 101 -11.51 -20.31 -6.45
CA GLU A 101 -12.28 -21.38 -5.79
C GLU A 101 -12.22 -22.69 -6.59
N TYR A 102 -12.30 -22.62 -7.92
CA TYR A 102 -12.20 -23.79 -8.78
C TYR A 102 -10.89 -24.56 -8.60
N TYR A 103 -9.76 -23.85 -8.58
CA TYR A 103 -8.44 -24.46 -8.40
C TYR A 103 -8.21 -24.95 -6.97
N ARG A 104 -8.78 -24.27 -5.96
CA ARG A 104 -8.76 -24.70 -4.56
C ARG A 104 -9.50 -26.01 -4.37
N ILE A 105 -10.71 -26.14 -4.93
CA ILE A 105 -11.52 -27.38 -4.83
C ILE A 105 -10.76 -28.55 -5.49
N LYS A 106 -10.07 -28.30 -6.59
CA LYS A 106 -9.21 -29.29 -7.25
C LYS A 106 -7.91 -29.62 -6.50
N LYS A 107 -7.62 -28.95 -5.40
CA LYS A 107 -6.35 -29.06 -4.67
C LYS A 107 -5.14 -28.86 -5.58
N SER A 108 -5.23 -27.90 -6.49
CA SER A 108 -4.16 -27.55 -7.43
C SER A 108 -2.90 -27.10 -6.69
N PRO A 109 -1.69 -27.44 -7.19
CA PRO A 109 -0.45 -27.02 -6.54
C PRO A 109 -0.30 -25.49 -6.52
N PRO A 110 0.39 -24.92 -5.53
CA PRO A 110 0.56 -23.46 -5.38
C PRO A 110 1.08 -22.74 -6.62
N VAL A 111 1.93 -23.41 -7.40
CA VAL A 111 2.49 -22.87 -8.66
C VAL A 111 1.37 -22.60 -9.68
N GLN A 112 0.37 -23.49 -9.80
CA GLN A 112 -0.76 -23.26 -10.71
C GLN A 112 -1.58 -22.05 -10.27
N LEU A 113 -1.86 -21.89 -8.97
CA LEU A 113 -2.57 -20.72 -8.45
C LEU A 113 -1.78 -19.43 -8.69
N ALA A 114 -0.45 -19.47 -8.57
CA ALA A 114 0.40 -18.33 -8.91
C ALA A 114 0.31 -17.98 -10.41
N MET A 115 0.34 -18.98 -11.32
CA MET A 115 0.16 -18.74 -12.76
C MET A 115 -1.24 -18.17 -13.06
N VAL A 116 -2.27 -18.67 -12.40
CA VAL A 116 -3.65 -18.15 -12.54
C VAL A 116 -3.71 -16.69 -12.10
N SER A 117 -2.99 -16.33 -11.03
CA SER A 117 -2.94 -14.93 -10.58
C SER A 117 -2.30 -13.98 -11.58
N VAL A 118 -1.35 -14.45 -12.38
CA VAL A 118 -0.80 -13.69 -13.54
C VAL A 118 -1.88 -13.47 -14.60
N GLY A 119 -2.72 -14.47 -14.87
CA GLY A 119 -3.89 -14.30 -15.76
C GLY A 119 -4.87 -13.25 -15.23
N VAL A 120 -5.19 -13.31 -13.93
CA VAL A 120 -6.02 -12.31 -13.25
C VAL A 120 -5.39 -10.91 -13.33
N MET A 121 -4.08 -10.80 -13.20
CA MET A 121 -3.33 -9.55 -13.35
C MET A 121 -3.60 -8.91 -14.72
N PHE A 122 -3.42 -9.64 -15.81
CA PHE A 122 -3.66 -9.12 -17.16
C PHE A 122 -5.12 -8.75 -17.41
N VAL A 123 -6.07 -9.54 -16.90
CA VAL A 123 -7.51 -9.19 -16.97
C VAL A 123 -7.80 -7.91 -16.21
N THR A 124 -7.26 -7.76 -15.00
CA THR A 124 -7.41 -6.54 -14.19
C THR A 124 -6.85 -5.31 -14.92
N GLN A 125 -5.65 -5.41 -15.48
CA GLN A 125 -5.03 -4.35 -16.28
C GLN A 125 -5.89 -3.97 -17.49
N ALA A 126 -6.44 -4.95 -18.19
CA ALA A 126 -7.31 -4.71 -19.33
C ALA A 126 -8.58 -3.95 -18.93
N ILE A 127 -9.23 -4.37 -17.83
CA ILE A 127 -10.43 -3.71 -17.29
C ILE A 127 -10.12 -2.26 -16.90
N ILE A 128 -9.02 -2.01 -16.21
CA ILE A 128 -8.60 -0.66 -15.82
C ILE A 128 -8.41 0.22 -17.07
N ARG A 129 -7.73 -0.29 -18.11
CA ARG A 129 -7.51 0.46 -19.35
C ARG A 129 -8.79 0.78 -20.11
N ILE A 130 -9.75 -0.12 -20.11
CA ILE A 130 -11.05 0.07 -20.77
C ILE A 130 -11.85 1.16 -20.04
N ILE A 131 -11.80 1.17 -18.69
CA ILE A 131 -12.63 2.09 -17.88
C ILE A 131 -12.02 3.49 -17.79
N ILE A 132 -10.74 3.62 -17.42
CA ILE A 132 -10.13 4.93 -17.11
C ILE A 132 -9.10 5.37 -18.15
N GLY A 133 -8.68 4.46 -19.02
CA GLY A 133 -7.62 4.70 -20.02
C GLY A 133 -6.21 4.62 -19.42
N PRO A 134 -5.16 4.79 -20.28
CA PRO A 134 -3.76 4.69 -19.88
C PRO A 134 -3.17 5.98 -19.31
N ALA A 135 -3.89 7.11 -19.39
CA ALA A 135 -3.39 8.43 -19.04
C ALA A 135 -3.22 8.61 -17.52
N ASP A 136 -2.22 9.42 -17.15
CA ASP A 136 -2.00 9.83 -15.77
C ASP A 136 -3.17 10.66 -15.25
N ARG A 137 -3.61 10.40 -14.03
CA ARG A 137 -4.70 11.12 -13.37
C ARG A 137 -4.24 11.66 -12.02
N THR A 138 -4.38 12.96 -11.82
CA THR A 138 -4.18 13.60 -10.52
C THR A 138 -5.54 13.83 -9.87
N PHE A 139 -5.71 13.32 -8.67
CA PHE A 139 -6.97 13.45 -7.91
C PHE A 139 -6.77 14.05 -6.51
N LEU A 140 -5.60 14.66 -6.31
CA LEU A 140 -5.30 15.47 -5.12
C LEU A 140 -5.88 16.88 -5.34
N ASP A 141 -6.95 17.20 -4.65
CA ASP A 141 -7.68 18.48 -4.67
C ASP A 141 -7.55 19.28 -3.37
N GLY A 142 -6.92 18.68 -2.34
CA GLY A 142 -6.66 19.34 -1.06
C GLY A 142 -5.39 20.19 -1.05
N GLN A 143 -5.08 20.73 0.13
CA GLN A 143 -3.85 21.50 0.34
C GLN A 143 -2.61 20.64 0.09
N LYS A 144 -1.72 21.12 -0.80
CA LYS A 144 -0.53 20.33 -1.21
C LYS A 144 0.56 20.29 -0.14
N PHE A 145 0.77 21.39 0.58
CA PHE A 145 1.86 21.54 1.54
C PHE A 145 1.32 21.99 2.90
N ILE A 146 1.78 21.33 3.96
CA ILE A 146 1.59 21.77 5.35
C ILE A 146 2.68 22.80 5.69
N LEU A 147 3.92 22.51 5.24
CA LEU A 147 5.08 23.39 5.43
C LEU A 147 5.86 23.45 4.13
N LYS A 148 6.13 24.67 3.65
CA LYS A 148 6.97 24.89 2.47
C LYS A 148 8.42 25.17 2.88
N ALA A 149 9.38 24.71 2.06
CA ALA A 149 10.80 24.95 2.30
C ALA A 149 11.14 26.45 2.42
N SER A 150 10.47 27.33 1.65
CA SER A 150 10.66 28.78 1.72
C SER A 150 10.27 29.35 3.08
N GLU A 151 9.07 28.97 3.57
CA GLU A 151 8.56 29.41 4.88
C GLU A 151 9.46 28.95 6.02
N PHE A 152 9.97 27.71 5.95
CA PHE A 152 10.91 27.18 6.94
C PHE A 152 12.24 27.92 6.95
N LYS A 153 12.79 28.24 5.75
CA LYS A 153 14.04 29.01 5.62
C LYS A 153 13.91 30.43 6.17
N GLU A 154 12.80 31.10 5.90
CA GLU A 154 12.50 32.43 6.43
C GLU A 154 12.40 32.44 7.96
N MET A 155 11.81 31.37 8.56
CA MET A 155 11.68 31.24 10.00
C MET A 155 12.99 30.92 10.71
N THR A 156 13.85 30.12 10.10
CA THR A 156 15.05 29.55 10.76
C THR A 156 16.36 30.18 10.32
N GLY A 157 16.40 30.87 9.17
CA GLY A 157 17.61 31.43 8.58
C GLY A 157 18.61 30.39 8.06
N LEU A 158 18.16 29.11 7.91
CA LEU A 158 19.01 28.01 7.45
C LEU A 158 19.04 27.94 5.91
N ASN A 159 20.13 27.39 5.37
CA ASN A 159 20.29 27.21 3.91
C ASN A 159 19.37 26.13 3.34
N GLU A 160 19.08 25.07 4.12
CA GLU A 160 18.17 24.01 3.74
C GLU A 160 16.80 24.20 4.37
N GLY A 161 15.72 23.84 3.62
CA GLY A 161 14.34 23.97 4.07
C GLY A 161 13.67 22.62 4.25
N LEU A 162 12.82 22.48 5.28
CA LEU A 162 11.98 21.31 5.46
C LEU A 162 10.66 21.48 4.69
N THR A 163 10.31 20.48 3.89
CA THR A 163 9.05 20.44 3.15
C THR A 163 8.19 19.27 3.65
N ILE A 164 6.98 19.55 4.14
CA ILE A 164 6.03 18.52 4.53
C ILE A 164 4.78 18.65 3.66
N LYS A 165 4.52 17.62 2.85
CA LYS A 165 3.29 17.53 2.06
C LYS A 165 2.14 17.02 2.92
N SER A 166 0.94 17.52 2.67
CA SER A 166 -0.27 17.04 3.37
C SER A 166 -0.53 15.54 3.09
N THR A 167 -0.24 15.07 1.90
CA THR A 167 -0.36 13.65 1.53
C THR A 167 0.53 12.74 2.38
N GLN A 168 1.72 13.20 2.76
CA GLN A 168 2.64 12.45 3.62
C GLN A 168 2.08 12.25 5.02
N ALA A 169 1.57 13.33 5.64
CA ALA A 169 0.94 13.26 6.96
C ALA A 169 -0.32 12.38 6.94
N ILE A 170 -1.18 12.55 5.93
CA ILE A 170 -2.37 11.73 5.74
C ILE A 170 -1.99 10.25 5.60
N THR A 171 -0.98 9.94 4.78
CA THR A 171 -0.52 8.56 4.58
C THR A 171 -0.08 7.91 5.89
N LEU A 172 0.73 8.61 6.70
CA LEU A 172 1.18 8.10 8.00
C LEU A 172 0.01 7.86 8.95
N VAL A 173 -0.88 8.85 9.11
CA VAL A 173 -2.02 8.76 10.03
C VAL A 173 -2.98 7.63 9.60
N VAL A 174 -3.37 7.60 8.33
CA VAL A 174 -4.30 6.57 7.82
C VAL A 174 -3.69 5.18 7.94
N THR A 175 -2.41 5.01 7.57
CA THR A 175 -1.72 3.71 7.70
C THR A 175 -1.68 3.24 9.14
N MET A 176 -1.32 4.12 10.10
CA MET A 176 -1.28 3.76 11.52
C MET A 176 -2.66 3.34 12.05
N ILE A 177 -3.73 4.04 11.64
CA ILE A 177 -5.10 3.68 12.01
C ILE A 177 -5.47 2.31 11.44
N VAL A 178 -5.27 2.11 10.14
CA VAL A 178 -5.65 0.87 9.43
C VAL A 178 -4.89 -0.32 9.99
N VAL A 179 -3.59 -0.18 10.18
CA VAL A 179 -2.73 -1.25 10.72
C VAL A 179 -3.08 -1.56 12.17
N SER A 180 -3.36 -0.55 12.99
CA SER A 180 -3.79 -0.75 14.38
C SER A 180 -5.13 -1.50 14.46
N ILE A 181 -6.11 -1.13 13.63
CA ILE A 181 -7.41 -1.81 13.54
C ILE A 181 -7.20 -3.26 13.08
N MET A 182 -6.37 -3.48 12.07
CA MET A 182 -6.09 -4.82 11.54
C MET A 182 -5.42 -5.71 12.61
N PHE A 183 -4.41 -5.20 13.33
CA PHE A 183 -3.76 -5.97 14.40
C PHE A 183 -4.69 -6.21 15.58
N TRP A 184 -5.53 -5.24 15.95
CA TRP A 184 -6.57 -5.45 16.94
C TRP A 184 -7.54 -6.55 16.49
N PHE A 185 -7.99 -6.52 15.23
CA PHE A 185 -8.87 -7.54 14.66
C PHE A 185 -8.22 -8.93 14.71
N LEU A 186 -7.00 -9.07 14.20
CA LEU A 186 -6.28 -10.35 14.18
C LEU A 186 -6.04 -10.92 15.59
N ASN A 187 -5.75 -10.06 16.59
CA ASN A 187 -5.35 -10.49 17.91
C ASN A 187 -6.51 -10.66 18.90
N ARG A 188 -7.59 -9.92 18.73
CA ARG A 188 -8.66 -9.82 19.72
C ARG A 188 -9.99 -10.44 19.28
N THR A 189 -10.19 -10.70 17.98
CA THR A 189 -11.46 -11.28 17.51
C THR A 189 -11.36 -12.78 17.34
N LYS A 190 -12.50 -13.49 17.53
CA LYS A 190 -12.60 -14.93 17.28
C LYS A 190 -12.22 -15.29 15.84
N THR A 191 -12.64 -14.46 14.89
CA THR A 191 -12.33 -14.63 13.46
C THR A 191 -10.84 -14.49 13.20
N GLY A 192 -10.19 -13.45 13.75
CA GLY A 192 -8.74 -13.26 13.62
C GLY A 192 -7.94 -14.41 14.22
N THR A 193 -8.39 -14.95 15.37
CA THR A 193 -7.78 -16.15 15.97
C THR A 193 -7.94 -17.36 15.07
N SER A 194 -9.13 -17.56 14.45
CA SER A 194 -9.37 -18.64 13.48
C SER A 194 -8.49 -18.51 12.26
N MET A 195 -8.30 -17.29 11.73
CA MET A 195 -7.40 -17.02 10.59
C MET A 195 -5.95 -17.39 10.92
N ARG A 196 -5.46 -17.02 12.10
CA ARG A 196 -4.08 -17.38 12.53
C ARG A 196 -3.94 -18.89 12.71
N ALA A 197 -4.87 -19.55 13.40
CA ALA A 197 -4.86 -21.00 13.57
C ALA A 197 -4.86 -21.73 12.22
N TYR A 198 -5.66 -21.26 11.26
CA TYR A 198 -5.70 -21.80 9.90
C TYR A 198 -4.38 -21.55 9.14
N SER A 199 -3.79 -20.37 9.31
CA SER A 199 -2.48 -20.03 8.73
C SER A 199 -1.35 -20.88 9.30
N ASP A 200 -1.40 -21.22 10.60
CA ASP A 200 -0.37 -22.03 11.24
C ASP A 200 -0.48 -23.51 10.81
N ASN A 201 -1.66 -24.09 10.89
CA ASN A 201 -1.90 -25.46 10.47
C ASN A 201 -3.35 -25.67 10.03
N GLU A 202 -3.54 -25.81 8.70
CA GLU A 202 -4.85 -25.99 8.09
C GLU A 202 -5.58 -27.25 8.59
N ASP A 203 -4.88 -28.38 8.66
CA ASP A 203 -5.50 -29.67 9.05
C ASP A 203 -5.99 -29.64 10.51
N LEU A 204 -5.19 -29.10 11.42
CA LEU A 204 -5.60 -28.95 12.82
C LEU A 204 -6.73 -27.94 12.98
N ALA A 205 -6.76 -26.87 12.21
CA ALA A 205 -7.82 -25.88 12.21
C ALA A 205 -9.16 -26.51 11.76
N LEU A 206 -9.13 -27.33 10.70
CA LEU A 206 -10.29 -28.06 10.21
C LEU A 206 -10.82 -29.04 11.27
N LEU A 207 -9.94 -29.80 11.91
CA LEU A 207 -10.32 -30.72 13.01
C LEU A 207 -10.92 -29.98 14.21
N SER A 208 -10.54 -28.72 14.42
CA SER A 208 -11.09 -27.84 15.47
C SER A 208 -12.42 -27.18 15.08
N GLY A 209 -12.99 -27.54 13.91
CA GLY A 209 -14.26 -27.00 13.42
C GLY A 209 -14.21 -25.61 12.81
N ILE A 210 -13.04 -25.13 12.41
CA ILE A 210 -12.89 -23.86 11.70
C ILE A 210 -13.32 -24.04 10.24
N ASP A 211 -14.30 -23.24 9.79
CA ASP A 211 -14.78 -23.26 8.41
C ASP A 211 -13.79 -22.54 7.47
N PRO A 212 -13.12 -23.26 6.53
CA PRO A 212 -12.16 -22.69 5.61
C PRO A 212 -12.78 -21.67 4.66
N LYS A 213 -14.03 -21.86 4.23
CA LYS A 213 -14.71 -20.92 3.33
C LYS A 213 -14.86 -19.56 3.98
N ARG A 214 -15.21 -19.54 5.26
CA ARG A 214 -15.34 -18.31 6.04
C ARG A 214 -14.01 -17.60 6.24
N VAL A 215 -12.94 -18.35 6.52
CA VAL A 215 -11.58 -17.81 6.66
C VAL A 215 -11.12 -17.17 5.35
N VAL A 216 -11.26 -17.87 4.24
CA VAL A 216 -10.89 -17.37 2.90
C VAL A 216 -11.69 -16.12 2.52
N LEU A 217 -13.01 -16.11 2.72
CA LEU A 217 -13.87 -14.97 2.43
C LEU A 217 -13.41 -13.72 3.19
N ILE A 218 -13.17 -13.86 4.49
CA ILE A 218 -12.72 -12.73 5.32
C ILE A 218 -11.33 -12.27 4.93
N THR A 219 -10.45 -13.21 4.54
CA THR A 219 -9.11 -12.85 4.02
C THR A 219 -9.22 -11.97 2.79
N TRP A 220 -10.07 -12.29 1.82
CA TRP A 220 -10.29 -11.47 0.63
C TRP A 220 -10.89 -10.11 0.96
N ILE A 221 -11.80 -10.03 1.95
CA ILE A 221 -12.36 -8.74 2.40
C ILE A 221 -11.26 -7.85 2.98
N ILE A 222 -10.45 -8.36 3.92
CA ILE A 222 -9.36 -7.59 4.54
C ILE A 222 -8.32 -7.21 3.49
N ALA A 223 -7.95 -8.15 2.63
CA ALA A 223 -7.04 -7.92 1.52
C ALA A 223 -7.53 -6.79 0.61
N GLY A 224 -8.84 -6.76 0.29
CA GLY A 224 -9.47 -5.69 -0.49
C GLY A 224 -9.39 -4.32 0.18
N ILE A 225 -9.60 -4.27 1.48
CA ILE A 225 -9.46 -3.03 2.27
C ILE A 225 -8.02 -2.51 2.19
N LEU A 226 -7.04 -3.38 2.47
CA LEU A 226 -5.62 -3.01 2.48
C LEU A 226 -5.12 -2.57 1.10
N ALA A 227 -5.50 -3.32 0.05
CA ALA A 227 -5.15 -3.01 -1.33
C ALA A 227 -5.69 -1.65 -1.76
N THR A 228 -6.97 -1.37 -1.47
CA THR A 228 -7.61 -0.11 -1.85
C THR A 228 -6.98 1.07 -1.11
N ILE A 229 -6.84 0.98 0.21
CA ILE A 229 -6.28 2.09 1.00
C ILE A 229 -4.82 2.33 0.62
N GLY A 230 -4.00 1.27 0.56
CA GLY A 230 -2.59 1.39 0.15
C GLY A 230 -2.45 1.98 -1.26
N GLY A 231 -3.30 1.56 -2.19
CA GLY A 231 -3.33 2.09 -3.55
C GLY A 231 -3.74 3.55 -3.62
N ILE A 232 -4.78 3.98 -2.89
CA ILE A 232 -5.23 5.38 -2.83
C ILE A 232 -4.14 6.28 -2.25
N LEU A 233 -3.51 5.88 -1.15
CA LEU A 233 -2.43 6.64 -0.51
C LEU A 233 -1.22 6.79 -1.44
N TYR A 234 -0.88 5.74 -2.18
CA TYR A 234 0.17 5.80 -3.20
C TYR A 234 -0.20 6.76 -4.34
N GLY A 235 -1.42 6.67 -4.85
CA GLY A 235 -1.92 7.53 -5.92
C GLY A 235 -2.04 9.00 -5.54
N LEU A 236 -2.36 9.30 -4.28
CA LEU A 236 -2.37 10.69 -3.76
C LEU A 236 -0.98 11.30 -3.69
N ASP A 237 0.05 10.50 -3.38
CA ASP A 237 1.44 10.99 -3.30
C ASP A 237 2.11 11.10 -4.68
N LYS A 238 1.87 10.13 -5.60
CA LYS A 238 2.59 9.99 -6.88
C LYS A 238 1.75 10.26 -8.12
N SER A 239 0.46 10.62 -7.99
CA SER A 239 -0.57 10.54 -9.03
C SER A 239 -0.95 9.10 -9.41
N TYR A 240 -2.18 8.95 -9.93
CA TYR A 240 -2.66 7.65 -10.39
C TYR A 240 -2.13 7.37 -11.80
N ARG A 241 -1.28 6.34 -11.89
CA ARG A 241 -0.72 5.81 -13.13
C ARG A 241 -0.93 4.30 -13.14
N PRO A 242 -1.86 3.76 -13.93
CA PRO A 242 -2.23 2.34 -13.86
C PRO A 242 -1.04 1.37 -13.89
N PHE A 243 -0.05 1.63 -14.76
CA PHE A 243 1.11 0.75 -14.93
C PHE A 243 2.15 0.82 -13.80
N VAL A 244 2.22 1.92 -13.07
CA VAL A 244 3.24 2.09 -12.01
C VAL A 244 2.95 1.19 -10.81
N TYR A 245 1.67 0.83 -10.60
CA TYR A 245 1.29 -0.10 -9.53
C TYR A 245 1.86 -1.50 -9.74
N PHE A 246 1.99 -1.95 -10.99
CA PHE A 246 2.68 -3.20 -11.30
C PHE A 246 4.14 -3.18 -10.87
N ASN A 247 4.86 -2.06 -11.10
CA ASN A 247 6.26 -1.92 -10.68
C ASN A 247 6.44 -1.99 -9.16
N ASN A 248 5.44 -1.56 -8.38
CA ASN A 248 5.46 -1.67 -6.91
C ASN A 248 5.29 -3.10 -6.40
N MET A 249 4.89 -4.04 -7.25
CA MET A 249 4.75 -5.44 -6.87
C MET A 249 6.05 -6.03 -6.32
N LEU A 250 7.19 -5.78 -6.97
CA LEU A 250 8.49 -6.31 -6.53
C LEU A 250 8.92 -5.78 -5.15
N PRO A 251 8.92 -4.46 -4.87
CA PRO A 251 9.17 -3.94 -3.52
C PRO A 251 8.21 -4.46 -2.46
N ILE A 252 6.93 -4.63 -2.79
CA ILE A 252 5.92 -5.19 -1.88
C ILE A 252 6.24 -6.64 -1.52
N PHE A 253 6.58 -7.48 -2.50
CA PHE A 253 7.01 -8.86 -2.25
C PHE A 253 8.31 -8.91 -1.46
N ALA A 254 9.29 -8.08 -1.80
CA ALA A 254 10.54 -7.97 -1.04
C ALA A 254 10.27 -7.62 0.43
N ALA A 255 9.37 -6.66 0.68
CA ALA A 255 8.95 -6.28 2.02
C ALA A 255 8.27 -7.44 2.78
N ALA A 256 7.39 -8.18 2.11
CA ALA A 256 6.72 -9.35 2.70
C ALA A 256 7.72 -10.49 3.00
N ILE A 257 8.73 -10.71 2.13
CA ILE A 257 9.75 -11.74 2.32
C ILE A 257 10.69 -11.36 3.47
N VAL A 258 11.22 -10.13 3.47
CA VAL A 258 12.12 -9.62 4.52
C VAL A 258 11.42 -9.60 5.87
N GLY A 259 10.14 -9.23 5.89
CA GLY A 259 9.32 -9.23 7.11
C GLY A 259 8.91 -10.62 7.59
N GLY A 260 9.06 -11.64 6.75
CA GLY A 260 8.61 -13.00 7.01
C GLY A 260 7.20 -13.26 6.49
N ILE A 261 7.12 -14.08 5.43
CA ILE A 261 5.85 -14.47 4.82
C ILE A 261 4.98 -15.21 5.83
N GLY A 262 3.70 -14.82 5.94
CA GLY A 262 2.77 -15.36 6.94
C GLY A 262 2.73 -14.58 8.26
N ASN A 263 3.64 -13.64 8.47
CA ASN A 263 3.66 -12.78 9.66
C ASN A 263 3.28 -11.32 9.30
N PRO A 264 2.03 -10.89 9.54
CA PRO A 264 1.59 -9.53 9.19
C PRO A 264 2.36 -8.40 9.90
N PHE A 265 2.80 -8.63 11.13
CA PHE A 265 3.60 -7.65 11.87
C PHE A 265 5.01 -7.52 11.26
N GLY A 266 5.63 -8.66 10.94
CA GLY A 266 6.92 -8.67 10.24
C GLY A 266 6.81 -7.97 8.88
N ALA A 267 5.77 -8.26 8.09
CA ALA A 267 5.54 -7.62 6.79
C ALA A 267 5.37 -6.10 6.89
N PHE A 268 4.70 -5.61 7.95
CA PHE A 268 4.61 -4.18 8.25
C PHE A 268 6.00 -3.55 8.42
N LEU A 269 6.85 -4.15 9.26
CA LEU A 269 8.22 -3.66 9.47
C LEU A 269 9.08 -3.81 8.21
N GLY A 270 8.93 -4.91 7.48
CA GLY A 270 9.60 -5.16 6.21
C GLY A 270 9.33 -4.06 5.17
N GLY A 271 8.10 -3.54 5.13
CA GLY A 271 7.74 -2.39 4.29
C GLY A 271 8.60 -1.16 4.54
N TYR A 272 8.82 -0.82 5.80
CA TYR A 272 9.71 0.29 6.17
C TYR A 272 11.17 -0.03 5.88
N VAL A 273 11.66 -1.23 6.19
CA VAL A 273 13.06 -1.62 5.92
C VAL A 273 13.38 -1.49 4.43
N ILE A 274 12.52 -1.99 3.55
CA ILE A 274 12.72 -1.89 2.10
C ILE A 274 12.64 -0.43 1.64
N ALA A 275 11.66 0.35 2.11
CA ALA A 275 11.52 1.76 1.74
C ALA A 275 12.74 2.60 2.16
N PHE A 276 13.23 2.40 3.40
CA PHE A 276 14.42 3.10 3.85
C PHE A 276 15.66 2.70 3.04
N ALA A 277 15.85 1.40 2.77
CA ALA A 277 16.97 0.94 1.96
C ALA A 277 16.92 1.51 0.55
N GLU A 278 15.78 1.47 -0.13
CA GLU A 278 15.61 1.97 -1.49
C GLU A 278 15.86 3.48 -1.57
N ILE A 279 15.25 4.27 -0.69
CA ILE A 279 15.36 5.74 -0.73
C ILE A 279 16.75 6.20 -0.30
N PHE A 280 17.34 5.58 0.73
CA PHE A 280 18.67 5.93 1.18
C PHE A 280 19.73 5.66 0.10
N LEU A 281 19.67 4.50 -0.54
CA LEU A 281 20.61 4.12 -1.60
C LEU A 281 20.43 4.95 -2.89
N THR A 282 19.20 5.40 -3.18
CA THR A 282 18.91 6.07 -4.45
C THR A 282 19.13 7.57 -4.39
N TYR A 283 18.75 8.25 -3.30
CA TYR A 283 18.64 9.71 -3.30
C TYR A 283 19.51 10.45 -2.28
N ALA A 284 19.73 9.89 -1.11
CA ALA A 284 20.19 10.72 0.02
C ALA A 284 21.71 10.83 0.16
N TYR A 285 22.45 9.79 -0.24
CA TYR A 285 23.87 9.73 0.13
C TYR A 285 24.70 10.86 -0.53
N LYS A 286 24.47 11.19 -1.81
CA LYS A 286 25.23 12.20 -2.52
C LYS A 286 25.14 13.57 -1.84
N LYS A 287 23.91 14.06 -1.63
CA LYS A 287 23.68 15.37 -1.03
C LYS A 287 24.09 15.43 0.45
N PHE A 288 23.98 14.34 1.17
CA PHE A 288 24.44 14.22 2.55
C PHE A 288 25.97 14.33 2.64
N PHE A 289 26.70 13.63 1.77
CA PHE A 289 28.16 13.68 1.75
C PHE A 289 28.70 15.04 1.32
N THR A 290 28.00 15.82 0.48
CA THR A 290 28.39 17.19 0.12
C THR A 290 28.53 18.10 1.35
N TYR A 291 27.73 17.88 2.40
CA TYR A 291 27.81 18.68 3.64
C TYR A 291 28.83 18.15 4.66
N ILE A 292 29.19 16.87 4.60
CA ILE A 292 30.10 16.24 5.57
C ILE A 292 31.54 16.19 5.04
N LEU A 293 31.70 15.97 3.73
CA LEU A 293 32.97 15.81 3.05
C LEU A 293 33.01 16.68 1.78
N PRO A 294 33.02 17.99 1.93
CA PRO A 294 32.99 18.90 0.77
C PRO A 294 34.19 18.69 -0.17
N GLU A 295 35.39 18.36 0.36
CA GLU A 295 36.62 18.16 -0.41
C GLU A 295 36.69 16.81 -1.17
N ALA A 296 35.83 15.84 -0.89
CA ALA A 296 35.90 14.51 -1.52
C ALA A 296 35.04 14.37 -2.79
N LEU A 297 34.28 15.42 -3.17
CA LEU A 297 33.32 15.40 -4.27
C LEU A 297 33.60 16.47 -5.37
N GLU A 298 34.67 17.29 -5.22
CA GLU A 298 35.28 18.09 -6.29
C GLU A 298 36.29 17.25 -7.08
#